data_a351d8602094265120d40933bbe98fd2
#
_entry.id   a351d8602094265120d40933bbe98fd2
#
_cell.length_a   1.000
_cell.length_b   1.000
_cell.length_c   1.000
_cell.angle_alpha   90.00
_cell.angle_beta   90.00
_cell.angle_gamma   90.00
#
_symmetry.space_group_name_H-M   'P 1'
#
loop_
_entity.id
_entity.type
_entity.pdbx_description
1 polymer ?
#
loop_
_entity_poly.entity_id
_entity_poly.type
_entity_poly.pdbx_seq_one_letter_code
_entity_poly.pdbx_strand_id
1 'polypeptide(L)'
;HKSTTKNVEYLGCPYELTWADFNDAKGYHIYDTDTREIEFVRNPVSMFKKVFYSDDNKTIEEILDFPFDSYKNSYVKVVRQTNDNPYWFDLFMDKLYKADPIHIQIVDDHLNLDLEDDDDIINEAETTQTIMSKYIDNLPDKVPKEKLDILMRELYSEAIHMDVA
;
A
#
# COMPACT_ATOMS: atom_id res chain seq x y z
N HIS A 1 5.96 14.07 6.19
CA HIS A 1 7.06 14.08 7.17
C HIS A 1 7.16 15.45 7.82
N LYS A 2 7.06 15.48 9.15
CA LYS A 2 7.35 16.68 9.96
C LYS A 2 8.86 16.72 10.19
N SER A 3 9.53 17.79 9.76
CA SER A 3 10.97 17.99 9.99
C SER A 3 11.18 19.29 10.74
N THR A 4 11.87 19.23 11.85
CA THR A 4 12.21 20.40 12.68
C THR A 4 13.72 20.60 12.66
N THR A 5 14.16 21.65 11.99
CA THR A 5 15.53 22.18 12.10
C THR A 5 15.48 23.45 12.93
N LYS A 6 16.60 23.82 13.56
CA LYS A 6 16.75 24.83 14.65
C LYS A 6 15.91 26.13 14.56
N ASN A 7 15.39 26.52 13.37
CA ASN A 7 14.50 27.67 13.17
C ASN A 7 13.48 27.47 12.03
N VAL A 8 13.31 26.24 11.55
CA VAL A 8 12.39 25.93 10.43
C VAL A 8 11.63 24.66 10.76
N GLU A 9 10.31 24.73 10.75
CA GLU A 9 9.42 23.59 10.89
C GLU A 9 8.71 23.32 9.56
N TYR A 10 8.88 22.10 9.05
CA TYR A 10 8.16 21.64 7.86
C TYR A 10 6.84 21.01 8.31
N LEU A 11 5.73 21.61 7.92
CA LEU A 11 4.40 21.26 8.43
C LEU A 11 3.76 20.04 7.72
N GLY A 12 4.29 19.63 6.57
CA GLY A 12 3.74 18.52 5.79
C GLY A 12 2.54 18.93 4.93
N CYS A 13 1.75 17.92 4.48
CA CYS A 13 0.57 18.11 3.64
C CYS A 13 -0.72 18.00 4.45
N PRO A 14 -1.78 18.76 4.10
CA PRO A 14 -3.05 18.73 4.83
C PRO A 14 -3.91 17.51 4.50
N TYR A 15 -3.64 16.79 3.40
CA TYR A 15 -4.37 15.61 2.94
C TYR A 15 -3.43 14.65 2.18
N GLU A 16 -3.91 13.44 1.92
CA GLU A 16 -3.20 12.42 1.15
C GLU A 16 -3.17 12.79 -0.33
N LEU A 17 -2.02 12.63 -0.99
CA LEU A 17 -1.84 12.91 -2.44
C LEU A 17 -1.60 11.63 -3.24
N THR A 18 -0.94 10.64 -2.64
CA THR A 18 -0.55 9.40 -3.30
C THR A 18 -0.72 8.20 -2.35
N TRP A 19 -0.58 6.99 -2.87
CA TRP A 19 -0.59 5.78 -2.06
C TRP A 19 0.55 5.71 -1.02
N ALA A 20 1.64 6.45 -1.20
CA ALA A 20 2.70 6.57 -0.22
C ALA A 20 2.26 7.31 1.05
N ASP A 21 1.17 8.08 0.96
CA ASP A 21 0.59 8.78 2.10
C ASP A 21 -0.45 7.95 2.87
N PHE A 22 -0.69 6.71 2.45
CA PHE A 22 -1.65 5.83 3.10
C PHE A 22 -1.32 5.67 4.58
N ASN A 23 -2.32 5.86 5.44
CA ASN A 23 -2.21 5.79 6.90
C ASN A 23 -1.33 6.86 7.57
N ASP A 24 -0.82 7.84 6.82
CA ASP A 24 -0.12 8.99 7.38
C ASP A 24 -1.08 9.97 8.08
N ALA A 25 -0.65 10.54 9.20
CA ALA A 25 -1.40 11.58 9.88
C ALA A 25 -1.32 12.90 9.09
N LYS A 26 -2.35 13.19 8.31
CA LYS A 26 -2.50 14.44 7.56
C LYS A 26 -3.33 15.46 8.34
N GLY A 27 -3.11 16.76 8.08
CA GLY A 27 -3.82 17.83 8.76
C GLY A 27 -3.24 19.19 8.48
N TYR A 28 -3.72 20.19 9.21
CA TYR A 28 -3.24 21.56 9.13
C TYR A 28 -2.75 22.04 10.50
N HIS A 29 -2.06 23.14 10.51
CA HIS A 29 -1.52 23.72 11.74
C HIS A 29 -2.12 25.10 11.99
N ILE A 30 -2.42 25.38 13.23
CA ILE A 30 -2.79 26.71 13.72
C ILE A 30 -1.56 27.27 14.44
N TYR A 31 -1.12 28.47 14.03
CA TYR A 31 -0.05 29.20 14.67
C TYR A 31 -0.62 30.35 15.46
N ASP A 32 -0.39 30.35 16.77
CA ASP A 32 -0.73 31.47 17.65
C ASP A 32 0.43 32.49 17.62
N THR A 33 0.12 33.72 17.21
CA THR A 33 1.13 34.78 17.08
C THR A 33 1.57 35.40 18.41
N ASP A 34 0.72 35.27 19.42
CA ASP A 34 0.99 35.85 20.76
C ASP A 34 1.83 34.90 21.60
N THR A 35 1.44 33.62 21.65
CA THR A 35 2.15 32.56 22.37
C THR A 35 3.29 31.94 21.58
N ARG A 36 3.29 32.08 20.23
CA ARG A 36 4.21 31.44 19.28
C ARG A 36 4.14 29.92 19.30
N GLU A 37 3.00 29.38 19.67
CA GLU A 37 2.74 27.95 19.68
C GLU A 37 2.12 27.47 18.36
N ILE A 38 2.42 26.23 18.00
CA ILE A 38 1.85 25.57 16.81
C ILE A 38 1.03 24.38 17.27
N GLU A 39 -0.25 24.38 16.93
CA GLU A 39 -1.18 23.29 17.16
C GLU A 39 -1.43 22.53 15.86
N PHE A 40 -1.31 21.20 15.90
CA PHE A 40 -1.67 20.34 14.77
C PHE A 40 -3.13 19.89 14.88
N VAL A 41 -3.91 20.18 13.85
CA VAL A 41 -5.30 19.73 13.72
C VAL A 41 -5.38 18.63 12.66
N ARG A 42 -5.66 17.41 13.10
CA ARG A 42 -5.72 16.24 12.22
C ARG A 42 -6.90 16.33 11.25
N ASN A 43 -6.64 16.03 9.97
CA ASN A 43 -7.70 15.79 8.99
C ASN A 43 -8.32 14.41 9.24
N PRO A 44 -9.63 14.32 9.52
CA PRO A 44 -10.27 13.03 9.74
C PRO A 44 -10.58 12.25 8.43
N VAL A 45 -10.42 12.90 7.28
CA VAL A 45 -10.75 12.31 5.98
C VAL A 45 -9.52 11.63 5.38
N SER A 46 -9.62 10.34 5.09
CA SER A 46 -8.64 9.57 4.34
C SER A 46 -9.18 9.27 2.95
N MET A 47 -8.37 9.53 1.92
CA MET A 47 -8.73 9.29 0.52
C MET A 47 -8.34 7.88 0.08
N PHE A 48 -7.24 7.33 0.62
CA PHE A 48 -6.74 6.01 0.24
C PHE A 48 -7.09 4.98 1.33
N LYS A 49 -7.69 3.87 0.91
CA LYS A 49 -8.12 2.80 1.81
C LYS A 49 -7.66 1.44 1.30
N LYS A 50 -7.12 0.61 2.17
CA LYS A 50 -6.79 -0.78 1.87
C LYS A 50 -7.82 -1.72 2.49
N VAL A 51 -8.16 -2.76 1.77
CA VAL A 51 -9.02 -3.86 2.21
C VAL A 51 -8.25 -5.15 1.99
N PHE A 52 -8.13 -5.94 3.02
CA PHE A 52 -7.56 -7.29 2.93
C PHE A 52 -8.72 -8.28 2.87
N TYR A 53 -8.92 -8.88 1.69
CA TYR A 53 -9.91 -9.92 1.50
C TYR A 53 -9.30 -11.28 1.77
N SER A 54 -9.96 -12.05 2.60
CA SER A 54 -9.67 -13.47 2.83
C SER A 54 -10.98 -14.18 3.15
N ASP A 55 -11.24 -15.29 2.49
CA ASP A 55 -12.36 -16.21 2.76
C ASP A 55 -11.94 -17.44 3.58
N ASP A 56 -10.67 -17.52 3.99
CA ASP A 56 -10.17 -18.59 4.84
C ASP A 56 -10.89 -18.59 6.21
N ASN A 57 -11.43 -19.75 6.57
CA ASN A 57 -12.15 -20.00 7.83
C ASN A 57 -13.30 -19.01 8.14
N LYS A 58 -13.90 -18.39 7.11
CA LYS A 58 -15.03 -17.46 7.25
C LYS A 58 -16.30 -17.99 6.59
N THR A 59 -17.43 -17.48 7.06
CA THR A 59 -18.73 -17.67 6.41
C THR A 59 -19.03 -16.52 5.45
N ILE A 60 -19.95 -16.74 4.51
CA ILE A 60 -20.38 -15.68 3.59
C ILE A 60 -21.00 -14.50 4.33
N GLU A 61 -21.72 -14.75 5.41
CA GLU A 61 -22.34 -13.71 6.25
C GLU A 61 -21.26 -12.81 6.86
N GLU A 62 -20.18 -13.38 7.38
CA GLU A 62 -19.05 -12.62 7.97
C GLU A 62 -18.34 -11.76 6.93
N ILE A 63 -18.15 -12.29 5.71
CA ILE A 63 -17.54 -11.53 4.59
C ILE A 63 -18.45 -10.37 4.18
N LEU A 64 -19.76 -10.57 4.19
CA LEU A 64 -20.72 -9.57 3.76
C LEU A 64 -21.15 -8.60 4.89
N ASP A 65 -20.75 -8.85 6.14
CA ASP A 65 -20.89 -7.93 7.29
C ASP A 65 -19.72 -6.93 7.36
N PHE A 66 -19.29 -6.47 6.20
CA PHE A 66 -18.20 -5.52 6.05
C PHE A 66 -18.72 -4.08 5.91
N PRO A 67 -18.07 -3.07 6.51
CA PRO A 67 -18.56 -1.68 6.49
C PRO A 67 -18.33 -1.00 5.13
N PHE A 68 -19.00 -1.48 4.09
CA PHE A 68 -18.83 -1.02 2.71
C PHE A 68 -19.05 0.49 2.54
N ASP A 69 -20.04 1.06 3.25
CA ASP A 69 -20.38 2.49 3.15
C ASP A 69 -19.20 3.41 3.54
N SER A 70 -18.30 2.92 4.36
CA SER A 70 -17.11 3.69 4.76
C SER A 70 -16.16 3.95 3.61
N TYR A 71 -16.28 3.22 2.49
CA TYR A 71 -15.40 3.30 1.31
C TYR A 71 -15.92 4.23 0.22
N LYS A 72 -17.08 4.85 0.46
CA LYS A 72 -17.64 5.85 -0.45
C LYS A 72 -16.64 7.00 -0.69
N ASN A 73 -16.56 7.46 -1.94
CA ASN A 73 -15.70 8.57 -2.37
C ASN A 73 -14.21 8.36 -2.02
N SER A 74 -13.72 7.12 -1.95
CA SER A 74 -12.31 6.82 -1.68
C SER A 74 -11.67 6.01 -2.80
N TYR A 75 -10.34 6.06 -2.88
CA TYR A 75 -9.52 5.16 -3.70
C TYR A 75 -9.28 3.90 -2.88
N VAL A 76 -9.74 2.77 -3.37
CA VAL A 76 -9.68 1.50 -2.64
C VAL A 76 -8.69 0.54 -3.29
N LYS A 77 -7.80 -0.02 -2.48
CA LYS A 77 -6.95 -1.14 -2.89
C LYS A 77 -7.42 -2.40 -2.15
N VAL A 78 -7.93 -3.36 -2.91
CA VAL A 78 -8.34 -4.68 -2.40
C VAL A 78 -7.16 -5.62 -2.58
N VAL A 79 -6.60 -6.08 -1.46
CA VAL A 79 -5.53 -7.09 -1.43
C VAL A 79 -6.20 -8.44 -1.18
N ARG A 80 -6.20 -9.30 -2.17
CA ARG A 80 -6.78 -10.63 -2.09
C ARG A 80 -5.74 -11.63 -1.59
N GLN A 81 -5.88 -12.06 -0.33
CA GLN A 81 -4.96 -12.99 0.33
C GLN A 81 -5.33 -14.46 0.04
N THR A 82 -6.60 -14.80 0.17
CA THR A 82 -7.13 -16.12 -0.20
C THR A 82 -8.38 -15.96 -1.06
N ASN A 83 -8.65 -16.94 -1.89
CA ASN A 83 -9.82 -16.94 -2.79
C ASN A 83 -10.25 -18.39 -3.04
N ASP A 84 -10.63 -19.09 -1.98
CA ASP A 84 -11.08 -20.48 -2.05
C ASP A 84 -12.44 -20.58 -2.71
N ASN A 85 -13.26 -19.53 -2.57
CA ASN A 85 -14.55 -19.42 -3.21
C ASN A 85 -14.65 -18.15 -4.07
N PRO A 86 -14.37 -18.20 -5.37
CA PRO A 86 -14.44 -17.05 -6.27
C PRO A 86 -15.79 -16.33 -6.28
N TYR A 87 -16.89 -17.08 -6.11
CA TYR A 87 -18.25 -16.50 -6.08
C TYR A 87 -18.44 -15.57 -4.86
N TRP A 88 -17.83 -15.86 -3.72
CA TRP A 88 -17.89 -14.99 -2.55
C TRP A 88 -17.12 -13.70 -2.76
N PHE A 89 -15.99 -13.78 -3.43
CA PHE A 89 -15.23 -12.60 -3.83
C PHE A 89 -16.03 -11.71 -4.76
N ASP A 90 -16.72 -12.28 -5.75
CA ASP A 90 -17.57 -11.53 -6.67
C ASP A 90 -18.71 -10.81 -5.92
N LEU A 91 -19.37 -11.48 -4.98
CA LEU A 91 -20.39 -10.86 -4.14
C LEU A 91 -19.86 -9.72 -3.25
N PHE A 92 -18.65 -9.89 -2.69
CA PHE A 92 -17.96 -8.86 -1.94
C PHE A 92 -17.66 -7.64 -2.81
N MET A 93 -17.10 -7.87 -3.99
CA MET A 93 -16.79 -6.82 -4.95
C MET A 93 -18.05 -6.09 -5.44
N ASP A 94 -19.13 -6.79 -5.70
CA ASP A 94 -20.41 -6.19 -6.08
C ASP A 94 -20.94 -5.22 -5.00
N LYS A 95 -20.82 -5.59 -3.72
CA LYS A 95 -21.20 -4.69 -2.61
C LYS A 95 -20.23 -3.50 -2.50
N LEU A 96 -18.94 -3.72 -2.70
CA LEU A 96 -17.95 -2.66 -2.65
C LEU A 96 -18.17 -1.64 -3.78
N TYR A 97 -18.47 -2.09 -5.01
CA TYR A 97 -18.82 -1.20 -6.13
C TYR A 97 -20.11 -0.41 -5.85
N LYS A 98 -21.10 -1.00 -5.19
CA LYS A 98 -22.36 -0.31 -4.79
C LYS A 98 -22.15 0.77 -3.75
N ALA A 99 -21.06 0.71 -2.97
CA ALA A 99 -20.67 1.76 -2.03
C ALA A 99 -20.14 3.03 -2.70
N ASP A 100 -20.02 3.04 -4.02
CA ASP A 100 -19.61 4.19 -4.84
C ASP A 100 -18.20 4.74 -4.50
N PRO A 101 -17.15 3.90 -4.47
CA PRO A 101 -15.77 4.37 -4.40
C PRO A 101 -15.37 5.08 -5.71
N ILE A 102 -14.37 5.97 -5.66
CA ILE A 102 -13.84 6.66 -6.83
C ILE A 102 -13.13 5.68 -7.76
N HIS A 103 -12.35 4.78 -7.18
CA HIS A 103 -11.59 3.78 -7.92
C HIS A 103 -11.32 2.56 -7.05
N ILE A 104 -11.34 1.38 -7.66
CA ILE A 104 -10.93 0.13 -7.01
C ILE A 104 -9.78 -0.48 -7.80
N GLN A 105 -8.70 -0.78 -7.11
CA GLN A 105 -7.56 -1.56 -7.60
C GLN A 105 -7.55 -2.92 -6.88
N ILE A 106 -7.56 -4.02 -7.62
CA ILE A 106 -7.42 -5.37 -7.07
C ILE A 106 -5.95 -5.77 -7.21
N VAL A 107 -5.38 -6.28 -6.11
CA VAL A 107 -4.02 -6.82 -6.05
C VAL A 107 -4.10 -8.22 -5.48
N ASP A 108 -3.57 -9.20 -6.20
CA ASP A 108 -3.47 -10.57 -5.72
C ASP A 108 -2.21 -10.69 -4.87
N ASP A 109 -2.40 -11.06 -3.62
CA ASP A 109 -1.30 -11.40 -2.74
C ASP A 109 -0.93 -12.89 -2.96
N HIS A 110 -0.31 -13.15 -4.11
CA HIS A 110 0.14 -14.51 -4.46
C HIS A 110 1.33 -14.97 -3.61
N LEU A 111 1.88 -14.08 -2.84
CA LEU A 111 2.98 -14.30 -1.95
C LEU A 111 2.47 -13.98 -0.55
N ASN A 112 2.24 -15.02 0.26
CA ASN A 112 2.28 -14.90 1.72
C ASN A 112 3.72 -14.52 2.12
N LEU A 113 4.20 -13.42 1.58
CA LEU A 113 5.31 -12.72 2.16
C LEU A 113 4.69 -11.97 3.34
N ASP A 114 4.95 -12.46 4.55
CA ASP A 114 4.91 -11.66 5.76
C ASP A 114 5.90 -10.50 5.59
N LEU A 115 5.57 -9.60 4.68
CA LEU A 115 6.10 -8.25 4.68
C LEU A 115 5.35 -7.55 5.81
N GLU A 116 5.69 -7.90 7.05
CA GLU A 116 5.61 -6.95 8.15
C GLU A 116 6.18 -5.65 7.60
N ASP A 117 5.51 -4.55 7.86
CA ASP A 117 5.84 -3.18 7.44
C ASP A 117 7.35 -2.86 7.54
N ASP A 118 8.16 -3.46 6.69
CA ASP A 118 9.55 -3.12 6.51
C ASP A 118 9.67 -2.08 5.39
N ASP A 119 9.06 -0.92 5.61
CA ASP A 119 9.38 0.31 4.88
C ASP A 119 10.86 0.72 5.05
N ASP A 120 11.60 0.02 5.91
CA ASP A 120 13.02 0.27 6.20
C ASP A 120 14.00 -0.50 5.30
N ILE A 121 13.55 -1.35 4.36
CA ILE A 121 14.47 -2.18 3.55
C ILE A 121 15.00 -1.46 2.30
N ILE A 122 14.45 -0.33 1.93
CA ILE A 122 15.03 0.49 0.85
C ILE A 122 16.11 1.41 1.46
N ASN A 123 17.24 0.83 1.74
CA ASN A 123 18.44 1.62 1.98
C ASN A 123 18.83 2.27 0.63
N GLU A 124 18.76 3.60 0.51
CA GLU A 124 19.07 4.36 -0.72
C GLU A 124 20.43 4.03 -1.35
N ALA A 125 21.23 3.22 -0.69
CA ALA A 125 22.57 2.76 -1.14
C ALA A 125 22.55 1.37 -1.82
N GLU A 126 21.44 0.64 -1.84
CA GLU A 126 21.39 -0.69 -2.45
C GLU A 126 21.05 -0.61 -3.94
N THR A 127 21.79 -1.39 -4.74
CA THR A 127 21.49 -1.48 -6.17
C THR A 127 20.21 -2.28 -6.39
N THR A 128 19.45 -1.95 -7.45
CA THR A 128 18.24 -2.68 -7.85
C THR A 128 18.48 -4.19 -7.95
N GLN A 129 19.67 -4.60 -8.38
CA GLN A 129 20.05 -6.02 -8.46
C GLN A 129 20.12 -6.68 -7.07
N THR A 130 20.63 -5.97 -6.07
CA THR A 130 20.71 -6.48 -4.69
C THR A 130 19.33 -6.67 -4.09
N ILE A 131 18.43 -5.71 -4.34
CA ILE A 131 17.03 -5.79 -3.89
C ILE A 131 16.33 -6.98 -4.56
N MET A 132 16.51 -7.17 -5.86
CA MET A 132 15.95 -8.31 -6.60
C MET A 132 16.44 -9.65 -6.06
N SER A 133 17.74 -9.78 -5.79
CA SER A 133 18.30 -11.03 -5.24
C SER A 133 17.75 -11.33 -3.83
N LYS A 134 17.67 -10.33 -2.96
CA LYS A 134 17.04 -10.48 -1.62
C LYS A 134 15.59 -10.92 -1.72
N TYR A 135 14.85 -10.34 -2.67
CA TYR A 135 13.46 -10.74 -2.92
C TYR A 135 13.35 -12.20 -3.33
N ILE A 136 14.20 -12.66 -4.25
CA ILE A 136 14.23 -14.05 -4.73
C ILE A 136 14.62 -15.01 -3.60
N ASP A 137 15.55 -14.63 -2.74
CA ASP A 137 15.98 -15.46 -1.61
C ASP A 137 14.86 -15.70 -0.60
N ASN A 138 13.97 -14.73 -0.42
CA ASN A 138 12.82 -14.81 0.48
C ASN A 138 11.62 -15.58 -0.11
N LEU A 139 11.68 -15.99 -1.40
CA LEU A 139 10.61 -16.79 -2.00
C LEU A 139 10.56 -18.21 -1.42
N PRO A 140 9.36 -18.84 -1.38
CA PRO A 140 9.21 -20.24 -0.96
C PRO A 140 10.07 -21.19 -1.77
N ASP A 141 10.53 -22.29 -1.14
CA ASP A 141 11.42 -23.29 -1.77
C ASP A 141 10.80 -24.02 -2.97
N LYS A 142 9.49 -23.88 -3.17
CA LYS A 142 8.79 -24.43 -4.36
C LYS A 142 9.14 -23.71 -5.66
N VAL A 143 9.70 -22.51 -5.57
CA VAL A 143 10.08 -21.68 -6.72
C VAL A 143 11.53 -21.98 -7.09
N PRO A 144 11.86 -22.21 -8.37
CA PRO A 144 13.22 -22.45 -8.81
C PRO A 144 14.02 -21.14 -8.78
N LYS A 145 14.51 -20.76 -7.58
CA LYS A 145 15.15 -19.48 -7.29
C LYS A 145 16.31 -19.15 -8.24
N GLU A 146 17.17 -20.13 -8.52
CA GLU A 146 18.32 -19.95 -9.44
C GLU A 146 17.89 -19.54 -10.86
N LYS A 147 16.85 -20.19 -11.40
CA LYS A 147 16.34 -19.85 -12.74
C LYS A 147 15.65 -18.48 -12.76
N LEU A 148 14.98 -18.13 -11.66
CA LEU A 148 14.31 -16.86 -11.53
C LEU A 148 15.32 -15.71 -11.41
N ASP A 149 16.43 -15.89 -10.66
CA ASP A 149 17.50 -14.89 -10.53
C ASP A 149 18.16 -14.60 -11.89
N ILE A 150 18.45 -15.65 -12.65
CA ILE A 150 19.03 -15.50 -14.00
C ILE A 150 18.07 -14.72 -14.91
N LEU A 151 16.80 -15.12 -14.96
CA LEU A 151 15.78 -14.46 -15.79
C LEU A 151 15.59 -12.99 -15.41
N MET A 152 15.52 -12.70 -14.12
CA MET A 152 15.33 -11.32 -13.65
C MET A 152 16.54 -10.43 -13.97
N ARG A 153 17.75 -10.96 -13.88
CA ARG A 153 18.98 -10.24 -14.29
C ARG A 153 19.04 -9.99 -15.79
N GLU A 154 18.62 -10.95 -16.60
CA GLU A 154 18.52 -10.80 -18.06
C GLU A 154 17.51 -9.71 -18.43
N LEU A 155 16.30 -9.77 -17.89
CA LEU A 155 15.26 -8.77 -18.12
C LEU A 155 15.66 -7.37 -17.66
N TYR A 156 16.33 -7.26 -16.51
CA TYR A 156 16.83 -5.99 -16.02
C TYR A 156 17.91 -5.40 -16.93
N SER A 157 18.84 -6.24 -17.41
CA SER A 157 19.86 -5.83 -18.37
C SER A 157 19.24 -5.36 -19.69
N GLU A 158 18.23 -6.08 -20.20
CA GLU A 158 17.52 -5.70 -21.42
C GLU A 158 16.76 -4.38 -21.25
N ALA A 159 16.08 -4.18 -20.12
CA ALA A 159 15.35 -2.94 -19.82
C ALA A 159 16.28 -1.73 -19.80
N ILE A 160 17.46 -1.82 -19.16
CA ILE A 160 18.44 -0.72 -19.14
C ILE A 160 18.91 -0.35 -20.55
N HIS A 161 19.02 -1.34 -21.45
CA HIS A 161 19.47 -1.07 -22.83
C HIS A 161 18.34 -0.50 -23.71
N MET A 162 17.08 -0.68 -23.35
CA MET A 162 15.92 -0.09 -24.05
C MET A 162 15.74 1.41 -23.76
N ASP A 163 16.09 1.86 -22.56
CA ASP A 163 15.94 3.27 -22.16
C ASP A 163 17.03 4.21 -22.72
N VAL A 164 17.99 3.69 -23.50
CA VAL A 164 19.12 4.44 -24.07
C VAL A 164 18.97 4.69 -25.59
N ALA A 165 17.81 4.37 -26.17
CA ALA A 165 17.56 4.54 -27.60
C ALA A 165 16.64 5.73 -27.91
#